data_8a3ce167ca2f4524c5fb3c98843a609d
#
_entry.id   8a3ce167ca2f4524c5fb3c98843a609d
#
_cell.length_a   1.000
_cell.length_b   1.000
_cell.length_c   1.000
_cell.angle_alpha   90.00
_cell.angle_beta   90.00
_cell.angle_gamma   90.00
#
_symmetry.space_group_name_H-M   'P 1'
#
loop_
_entity.id
_entity.type
_entity.pdbx_description
1 polymer ?
#
loop_
_entity_poly.entity_id
_entity_poly.type
_entity_poly.pdbx_seq_one_letter_code
_entity_poly.pdbx_strand_id
1 'polypeptide(L)'
;MPCRTCATGNTSFCTSCYTNTTITSYVYYYIFHATCYQTCPTGTYANISVMQCLACNSSCATCFDADNCTSCVSNSTYSYLFFNNSLGFCLTTCPSFYYPTGTNPVCVPCVSPCITCISLTQCTSCLVGFYLYNYSCLIACPSVITITNSITNTCDSCNAVCATCLGTVDNCTTCSIMAAFYNGTCVAECPAPLVIDNGSCYTDCSPNCLTCSIRYNNCTSCNASSI
;
A
#
# COMPACT_ATOMS: atom_id res chain seq x y z
N MET A 1 37.23 0.59 -37.64
CA MET A 1 36.45 1.59 -36.93
C MET A 1 35.37 2.12 -37.85
N PRO A 2 34.15 2.31 -37.41
CA PRO A 2 33.03 2.75 -38.25
C PRO A 2 33.02 4.28 -38.52
N CYS A 3 34.16 4.97 -38.31
CA CYS A 3 34.33 6.40 -38.58
C CYS A 3 34.42 6.68 -40.06
N ARG A 4 33.59 7.54 -40.58
CA ARG A 4 33.53 7.93 -42.01
C ARG A 4 34.41 9.16 -42.30
N THR A 5 34.26 10.19 -41.41
CA THR A 5 35.05 11.43 -41.54
C THR A 5 35.66 11.80 -40.18
N CYS A 6 36.91 12.28 -40.20
CA CYS A 6 37.64 12.72 -39.01
C CYS A 6 37.86 14.22 -39.07
N ALA A 7 38.06 14.83 -37.88
CA ALA A 7 38.47 16.23 -37.81
C ALA A 7 39.84 16.42 -38.42
N THR A 8 40.06 17.56 -39.10
CA THR A 8 41.35 17.91 -39.73
C THR A 8 42.48 17.83 -38.71
N GLY A 9 43.46 16.96 -39.01
CA GLY A 9 44.65 16.77 -38.16
C GLY A 9 44.49 15.79 -37.00
N ASN A 10 43.33 15.16 -36.78
CA ASN A 10 43.09 14.20 -35.72
C ASN A 10 42.30 12.98 -36.18
N THR A 11 43.02 11.87 -36.45
CA THR A 11 42.39 10.60 -36.91
C THR A 11 41.56 9.88 -35.83
N SER A 12 41.67 10.27 -34.59
CA SER A 12 40.93 9.71 -33.47
C SER A 12 39.60 10.46 -33.19
N PHE A 13 39.37 11.62 -33.82
CA PHE A 13 38.24 12.47 -33.62
C PHE A 13 37.21 12.30 -34.76
N CYS A 14 36.23 11.45 -34.58
CA CYS A 14 35.22 11.16 -35.60
C CYS A 14 34.19 12.28 -35.70
N THR A 15 33.91 12.73 -36.92
CA THR A 15 32.88 13.76 -37.21
C THR A 15 31.64 13.16 -37.90
N SER A 16 31.75 11.97 -38.52
CA SER A 16 30.60 11.22 -39.00
C SER A 16 30.89 9.70 -38.99
N CYS A 17 29.84 8.90 -38.87
CA CYS A 17 29.93 7.45 -38.85
C CYS A 17 29.43 6.82 -40.16
N TYR A 18 29.94 5.62 -40.47
CA TYR A 18 29.40 4.84 -41.60
C TYR A 18 28.01 4.33 -41.26
N THR A 19 27.11 4.37 -42.25
CA THR A 19 25.87 3.58 -42.28
C THR A 19 26.11 2.44 -43.26
N ASN A 20 26.06 1.19 -42.79
CA ASN A 20 26.20 0.03 -43.67
C ASN A 20 24.82 -0.37 -44.19
N THR A 21 24.57 -0.18 -45.50
CA THR A 21 23.36 -0.59 -46.21
C THR A 21 23.67 -1.83 -47.05
N THR A 22 23.78 -2.99 -46.41
CA THR A 22 23.74 -4.25 -47.14
C THR A 22 22.27 -4.66 -47.35
N ILE A 23 22.01 -5.39 -48.45
CA ILE A 23 20.63 -5.68 -48.99
C ILE A 23 19.73 -6.42 -47.94
N THR A 24 20.26 -6.91 -46.83
CA THR A 24 19.56 -7.71 -45.83
C THR A 24 19.58 -7.16 -44.42
N SER A 25 20.42 -6.15 -44.11
CA SER A 25 20.43 -5.53 -42.77
C SER A 25 21.05 -4.13 -42.82
N TYR A 26 20.33 -3.17 -42.23
CA TYR A 26 20.82 -1.82 -42.02
C TYR A 26 21.52 -1.76 -40.66
N VAL A 27 22.82 -1.45 -40.62
CA VAL A 27 23.57 -1.19 -39.38
C VAL A 27 23.85 0.31 -39.34
N TYR A 28 23.24 0.97 -38.37
CA TYR A 28 23.47 2.39 -38.09
C TYR A 28 24.54 2.54 -37.01
N TYR A 29 25.41 3.54 -37.17
CA TYR A 29 26.35 3.95 -36.14
C TYR A 29 26.07 5.40 -35.73
N TYR A 30 26.08 5.64 -34.44
CA TYR A 30 25.76 6.93 -33.86
C TYR A 30 27.00 7.55 -33.23
N ILE A 31 27.20 8.86 -33.42
CA ILE A 31 28.31 9.60 -32.85
C ILE A 31 28.02 9.92 -31.38
N PHE A 32 28.99 9.66 -30.52
CA PHE A 32 29.02 10.10 -29.14
C PHE A 32 30.47 10.39 -28.74
N HIS A 33 30.75 11.61 -28.24
CA HIS A 33 32.09 12.06 -27.88
C HIS A 33 33.16 11.69 -28.93
N ALA A 34 32.88 12.05 -30.19
CA ALA A 34 33.79 11.80 -31.33
C ALA A 34 34.10 10.31 -31.63
N THR A 35 33.30 9.39 -31.10
CA THR A 35 33.43 7.95 -31.35
C THR A 35 32.11 7.42 -31.95
N CYS A 36 32.19 6.43 -32.84
CA CYS A 36 31.02 5.81 -33.44
C CYS A 36 30.62 4.55 -32.68
N TYR A 37 29.35 4.47 -32.30
CA TYR A 37 28.73 3.35 -31.59
C TYR A 37 27.62 2.74 -32.40
N GLN A 38 27.52 1.43 -32.44
CA GLN A 38 26.38 0.71 -33.00
C GLN A 38 25.19 0.74 -32.03
N THR A 39 25.48 0.68 -30.74
CA THR A 39 24.52 0.84 -29.65
C THR A 39 25.00 1.98 -28.78
N CYS A 40 24.13 2.94 -28.50
CA CYS A 40 24.49 4.09 -27.68
C CYS A 40 24.83 3.68 -26.24
N PRO A 41 25.77 4.37 -25.59
CA PRO A 41 26.13 4.12 -24.18
C PRO A 41 24.93 4.33 -23.24
N THR A 42 24.96 3.67 -22.09
CA THR A 42 23.97 3.88 -21.02
C THR A 42 23.81 5.35 -20.68
N GLY A 43 22.58 5.80 -20.45
CA GLY A 43 22.23 7.22 -20.22
C GLY A 43 22.08 8.02 -21.53
N THR A 44 22.16 7.35 -22.69
CA THR A 44 21.93 7.99 -23.99
C THR A 44 21.02 7.14 -24.86
N TYR A 45 20.35 7.76 -25.85
CA TYR A 45 19.51 7.10 -26.86
C TYR A 45 19.97 7.43 -28.28
N ALA A 46 19.67 6.54 -29.20
CA ALA A 46 20.01 6.68 -30.60
C ALA A 46 19.03 7.61 -31.33
N ASN A 47 19.45 8.80 -31.71
CA ASN A 47 18.65 9.68 -32.55
C ASN A 47 18.99 9.48 -34.01
N ILE A 48 18.07 8.86 -34.78
CA ILE A 48 18.24 8.51 -36.18
C ILE A 48 18.32 9.75 -37.08
N SER A 49 17.61 10.83 -36.73
CA SER A 49 17.55 12.03 -37.55
C SER A 49 18.90 12.78 -37.64
N VAL A 50 19.66 12.75 -36.56
CA VAL A 50 20.97 13.41 -36.47
C VAL A 50 22.13 12.43 -36.41
N MET A 51 21.85 11.11 -36.38
CA MET A 51 22.85 10.02 -36.27
C MET A 51 23.79 10.18 -35.08
N GLN A 52 23.23 10.58 -33.92
CA GLN A 52 23.97 10.80 -32.70
C GLN A 52 23.32 10.10 -31.51
N CYS A 53 24.14 9.75 -30.52
CA CYS A 53 23.64 9.39 -29.21
C CYS A 53 23.39 10.66 -28.41
N LEU A 54 22.13 10.91 -28.06
CA LEU A 54 21.71 12.05 -27.26
C LEU A 54 21.44 11.62 -25.83
N ALA A 55 21.62 12.53 -24.88
CA ALA A 55 21.41 12.24 -23.45
C ALA A 55 19.92 11.97 -23.16
N CYS A 56 19.66 10.98 -22.33
CA CYS A 56 18.39 10.81 -21.64
C CYS A 56 18.17 11.95 -20.63
N ASN A 57 16.93 12.15 -20.18
CA ASN A 57 16.62 12.95 -19.01
C ASN A 57 17.42 12.43 -17.81
N SER A 58 17.87 13.33 -16.95
CA SER A 58 18.73 13.02 -15.79
C SER A 58 18.16 12.02 -14.80
N SER A 59 16.83 11.82 -14.79
CA SER A 59 16.14 10.81 -14.00
C SER A 59 16.17 9.39 -14.62
N CYS A 60 16.40 9.28 -15.94
CA CYS A 60 16.43 8.03 -16.67
C CYS A 60 17.84 7.42 -16.63
N ALA A 61 17.96 6.14 -16.28
CA ALA A 61 19.19 5.37 -16.52
C ALA A 61 19.26 4.93 -17.98
N THR A 62 18.12 4.55 -18.56
CA THR A 62 17.98 4.27 -20.01
C THR A 62 16.69 4.88 -20.53
N CYS A 63 16.65 5.23 -21.80
CA CYS A 63 15.50 5.89 -22.41
C CYS A 63 15.33 5.51 -23.89
N PHE A 64 14.10 5.65 -24.39
CA PHE A 64 13.79 5.50 -25.80
C PHE A 64 14.01 6.82 -26.58
N ASP A 65 13.70 7.95 -25.95
CA ASP A 65 13.99 9.31 -26.36
C ASP A 65 14.31 10.18 -25.14
N ALA A 66 14.47 11.49 -25.30
CA ALA A 66 14.94 12.37 -24.22
C ALA A 66 14.13 12.24 -22.92
N ASP A 67 12.80 12.12 -23.02
CA ASP A 67 11.88 12.18 -21.87
C ASP A 67 11.16 10.86 -21.61
N ASN A 68 11.37 9.82 -22.44
CA ASN A 68 10.72 8.53 -22.32
C ASN A 68 11.68 7.50 -21.70
N CYS A 69 11.68 7.41 -20.37
CA CYS A 69 12.51 6.49 -19.62
C CYS A 69 12.09 5.03 -19.83
N THR A 70 13.05 4.15 -19.98
CA THR A 70 12.87 2.69 -19.94
C THR A 70 13.38 2.08 -18.64
N SER A 71 14.24 2.80 -17.90
CA SER A 71 14.64 2.51 -16.52
C SER A 71 15.07 3.79 -15.80
N CYS A 72 15.01 3.77 -14.48
CA CYS A 72 15.37 4.90 -13.64
C CYS A 72 16.79 4.79 -13.09
N VAL A 73 17.45 5.93 -12.81
CA VAL A 73 18.73 5.93 -12.10
C VAL A 73 18.53 5.43 -10.68
N SER A 74 19.42 4.51 -10.26
CA SER A 74 19.41 3.93 -8.91
C SER A 74 19.96 4.94 -7.89
N ASN A 75 19.25 6.05 -7.70
CA ASN A 75 19.54 7.01 -6.64
C ASN A 75 18.29 7.17 -5.75
N SER A 76 18.48 7.78 -4.58
CA SER A 76 17.39 7.97 -3.60
C SER A 76 16.27 8.92 -4.06
N THR A 77 16.41 9.58 -5.21
CA THR A 77 15.49 10.63 -5.65
C THR A 77 14.48 10.15 -6.67
N TYR A 78 14.87 9.29 -7.64
CA TYR A 78 14.00 8.80 -8.70
C TYR A 78 14.14 7.29 -8.81
N SER A 79 13.24 6.56 -8.15
CA SER A 79 13.37 5.09 -8.05
C SER A 79 12.25 4.34 -8.75
N TYR A 80 11.13 5.00 -9.07
CA TYR A 80 9.93 4.35 -9.54
C TYR A 80 9.64 4.69 -11.00
N LEU A 81 9.63 3.68 -11.88
CA LEU A 81 9.24 3.84 -13.27
C LEU A 81 7.70 3.80 -13.37
N PHE A 82 7.14 4.85 -13.92
CA PHE A 82 5.71 4.98 -14.15
C PHE A 82 5.43 5.16 -15.64
N PHE A 83 4.47 4.40 -16.16
CA PHE A 83 4.02 4.53 -17.55
C PHE A 83 2.68 5.24 -17.63
N ASN A 84 2.64 6.33 -18.38
CA ASN A 84 1.42 7.03 -18.75
C ASN A 84 1.30 7.06 -20.28
N ASN A 85 0.26 6.43 -20.81
CA ASN A 85 0.05 6.31 -22.27
C ASN A 85 1.30 5.84 -23.05
N SER A 86 1.97 4.81 -22.52
CA SER A 86 3.21 4.21 -23.06
C SER A 86 4.47 5.09 -22.95
N LEU A 87 4.39 6.26 -22.33
CA LEU A 87 5.57 7.09 -22.00
C LEU A 87 6.04 6.78 -20.58
N GLY A 88 7.33 6.46 -20.43
CA GLY A 88 7.96 6.13 -19.15
C GLY A 88 8.51 7.37 -18.46
N PHE A 89 8.16 7.54 -17.18
CA PHE A 89 8.65 8.61 -16.31
C PHE A 89 9.26 8.03 -15.05
N CYS A 90 10.34 8.63 -14.56
CA CYS A 90 10.93 8.26 -13.28
C CYS A 90 10.44 9.21 -12.20
N LEU A 91 9.81 8.64 -11.16
CA LEU A 91 9.16 9.38 -10.08
C LEU A 91 9.84 9.08 -8.73
N THR A 92 9.63 9.96 -7.76
CA THR A 92 10.06 9.78 -6.36
C THR A 92 9.18 8.79 -5.62
N THR A 93 7.90 8.72 -5.98
CA THR A 93 6.88 7.80 -5.43
C THR A 93 5.90 7.46 -6.53
N CYS A 94 5.25 6.30 -6.45
CA CYS A 94 4.14 6.00 -7.34
C CYS A 94 2.95 6.94 -7.07
N PRO A 95 2.24 7.38 -8.12
CA PRO A 95 1.04 8.21 -7.94
C PRO A 95 -0.09 7.43 -7.28
N SER A 96 -1.13 8.14 -6.80
CA SER A 96 -2.36 7.51 -6.30
C SER A 96 -2.91 6.51 -7.30
N PHE A 97 -3.51 5.45 -6.84
CA PHE A 97 -4.00 4.29 -7.61
C PHE A 97 -2.91 3.37 -8.17
N TYR A 98 -1.64 3.57 -7.78
CA TYR A 98 -0.52 2.72 -8.18
C TYR A 98 0.34 2.32 -6.99
N TYR A 99 0.99 1.16 -7.05
CA TYR A 99 1.96 0.67 -6.07
C TYR A 99 3.23 0.18 -6.78
N PRO A 100 4.40 0.26 -6.12
CA PRO A 100 5.64 -0.22 -6.70
C PRO A 100 5.76 -1.74 -6.65
N THR A 101 6.26 -2.38 -7.71
CA THR A 101 6.53 -3.81 -7.76
C THR A 101 7.85 -4.11 -8.47
N GLY A 102 8.50 -5.21 -8.08
CA GLY A 102 9.76 -5.69 -8.68
C GLY A 102 11.02 -5.10 -8.05
N THR A 103 12.16 -5.63 -8.47
CA THR A 103 13.52 -5.19 -8.00
C THR A 103 13.92 -3.84 -8.61
N ASN A 104 13.46 -3.55 -9.84
CA ASN A 104 13.48 -2.23 -10.46
C ASN A 104 12.04 -1.71 -10.41
N PRO A 105 11.65 -0.97 -9.36
CA PRO A 105 10.24 -0.78 -9.06
C PRO A 105 9.51 -0.02 -10.17
N VAL A 106 8.48 -0.69 -10.71
CA VAL A 106 7.53 -0.12 -11.67
C VAL A 106 6.21 0.12 -10.94
N CYS A 107 5.58 1.27 -11.17
CA CYS A 107 4.28 1.57 -10.62
C CYS A 107 3.18 0.81 -11.38
N VAL A 108 2.51 -0.08 -10.70
CA VAL A 108 1.42 -0.93 -11.22
C VAL A 108 0.09 -0.47 -10.61
N PRO A 109 -1.02 -0.45 -11.38
CA PRO A 109 -2.30 0.03 -10.85
C PRO A 109 -2.86 -0.85 -9.74
N CYS A 110 -3.41 -0.23 -8.69
CA CYS A 110 -4.26 -0.88 -7.70
C CYS A 110 -5.56 -1.35 -8.35
N VAL A 111 -6.15 -2.43 -7.82
CA VAL A 111 -7.48 -2.88 -8.25
C VAL A 111 -8.54 -1.98 -7.64
N SER A 112 -9.44 -1.45 -8.49
CA SER A 112 -10.60 -0.69 -8.01
C SER A 112 -11.44 -1.55 -7.04
N PRO A 113 -11.95 -0.98 -5.92
CA PRO A 113 -12.04 0.43 -5.56
C PRO A 113 -10.93 0.97 -4.62
N CYS A 114 -9.69 0.43 -4.68
CA CYS A 114 -8.56 0.96 -3.91
C CYS A 114 -8.07 2.30 -4.47
N ILE A 115 -7.79 3.28 -3.61
CA ILE A 115 -7.02 4.49 -3.95
C ILE A 115 -5.53 4.23 -3.75
N THR A 116 -5.17 3.61 -2.63
CA THR A 116 -3.80 3.21 -2.34
C THR A 116 -3.76 1.73 -1.98
N CYS A 117 -2.68 1.06 -2.35
CA CYS A 117 -2.48 -0.37 -2.10
C CYS A 117 -0.99 -0.68 -1.93
N ILE A 118 -0.68 -1.79 -1.29
CA ILE A 118 0.68 -2.31 -1.15
C ILE A 118 0.92 -3.54 -2.03
N SER A 119 -0.16 -4.10 -2.59
CA SER A 119 -0.14 -5.17 -3.57
C SER A 119 -1.46 -5.18 -4.35
N LEU A 120 -1.56 -6.05 -5.35
CA LEU A 120 -2.79 -6.21 -6.16
C LEU A 120 -4.03 -6.50 -5.32
N THR A 121 -3.89 -7.19 -4.18
CA THR A 121 -5.00 -7.66 -3.33
C THR A 121 -5.08 -6.95 -1.98
N GLN A 122 -4.19 -5.99 -1.70
CA GLN A 122 -4.10 -5.34 -0.39
C GLN A 122 -4.27 -3.82 -0.52
N CYS A 123 -5.49 -3.36 -0.35
CA CYS A 123 -5.84 -1.94 -0.26
C CYS A 123 -5.38 -1.34 1.08
N THR A 124 -4.94 -0.11 1.05
CA THR A 124 -4.63 0.69 2.25
C THR A 124 -5.56 1.90 2.38
N SER A 125 -6.27 2.28 1.30
CA SER A 125 -7.38 3.23 1.34
C SER A 125 -8.37 2.96 0.21
N CYS A 126 -9.61 3.41 0.39
CA CYS A 126 -10.73 3.12 -0.51
C CYS A 126 -11.31 4.39 -1.14
N LEU A 127 -11.93 4.23 -2.30
CA LEU A 127 -12.76 5.27 -2.92
C LEU A 127 -13.94 5.65 -1.99
N VAL A 128 -14.40 6.88 -2.10
CA VAL A 128 -15.59 7.36 -1.38
C VAL A 128 -16.79 6.43 -1.66
N GLY A 129 -17.48 6.04 -0.59
CA GLY A 129 -18.57 5.06 -0.64
C GLY A 129 -18.12 3.62 -0.41
N PHE A 130 -16.81 3.39 -0.22
CA PHE A 130 -16.26 2.10 0.20
C PHE A 130 -15.49 2.26 1.52
N TYR A 131 -15.48 1.21 2.32
CA TYR A 131 -14.88 1.17 3.65
C TYR A 131 -13.78 0.12 3.71
N LEU A 132 -12.62 0.49 4.21
CA LEU A 132 -11.48 -0.42 4.35
C LEU A 132 -11.71 -1.40 5.51
N TYR A 133 -11.69 -2.68 5.20
CA TYR A 133 -11.74 -3.79 6.15
C TYR A 133 -10.80 -4.91 5.72
N ASN A 134 -9.88 -5.31 6.57
CA ASN A 134 -8.90 -6.37 6.30
C ASN A 134 -8.25 -6.26 4.91
N TYR A 135 -7.70 -5.08 4.59
CA TYR A 135 -7.07 -4.76 3.30
C TYR A 135 -8.00 -4.84 2.07
N SER A 136 -9.31 -4.91 2.27
CA SER A 136 -10.31 -4.94 1.20
C SER A 136 -11.26 -3.76 1.33
N CYS A 137 -11.69 -3.21 0.20
CA CYS A 137 -12.67 -2.14 0.16
C CYS A 137 -14.08 -2.72 -0.02
N LEU A 138 -14.95 -2.52 0.97
CA LEU A 138 -16.31 -3.03 1.02
C LEU A 138 -17.32 -1.89 0.87
N ILE A 139 -18.46 -2.15 0.24
CA ILE A 139 -19.60 -1.20 0.14
C ILE A 139 -20.24 -0.96 1.51
N ALA A 140 -20.23 -1.97 2.38
CA ALA A 140 -20.73 -1.90 3.75
C ALA A 140 -19.83 -2.72 4.67
N CYS A 141 -19.66 -2.24 5.90
CA CYS A 141 -18.92 -2.96 6.93
C CYS A 141 -19.68 -4.20 7.39
N PRO A 142 -18.98 -5.27 7.84
CA PRO A 142 -19.63 -6.41 8.49
C PRO A 142 -20.41 -5.96 9.73
N SER A 143 -21.75 -6.03 9.66
CA SER A 143 -22.68 -5.31 10.51
C SER A 143 -22.76 -5.76 11.98
N VAL A 144 -22.04 -6.79 12.37
CA VAL A 144 -22.18 -7.38 13.73
C VAL A 144 -21.03 -6.97 14.64
N ILE A 145 -19.82 -6.81 14.09
CA ILE A 145 -18.57 -6.60 14.86
C ILE A 145 -17.85 -5.31 14.50
N THR A 146 -18.37 -4.55 13.55
CA THR A 146 -17.75 -3.30 13.09
C THR A 146 -18.82 -2.24 12.83
N ILE A 147 -18.40 -0.97 12.91
CA ILE A 147 -19.18 0.19 12.49
C ILE A 147 -18.50 0.89 11.32
N THR A 148 -19.30 1.59 10.54
CA THR A 148 -18.83 2.41 9.42
C THR A 148 -18.31 3.74 9.92
N ASN A 149 -17.04 4.03 9.66
CA ASN A 149 -16.46 5.35 9.88
C ASN A 149 -16.38 6.09 8.53
N SER A 150 -17.30 7.01 8.30
CA SER A 150 -17.34 7.79 7.06
C SER A 150 -16.31 8.91 6.96
N ILE A 151 -15.64 9.25 8.07
CA ILE A 151 -14.57 10.25 8.07
C ILE A 151 -13.27 9.64 7.54
N THR A 152 -12.95 8.42 7.99
CA THR A 152 -11.73 7.70 7.61
C THR A 152 -11.95 6.72 6.45
N ASN A 153 -13.21 6.46 6.07
CA ASN A 153 -13.61 5.40 5.14
C ASN A 153 -13.10 4.01 5.57
N THR A 154 -13.24 3.70 6.87
CA THR A 154 -12.82 2.42 7.47
C THR A 154 -13.99 1.73 8.18
N CYS A 155 -13.87 0.42 8.35
CA CYS A 155 -14.70 -0.34 9.26
C CYS A 155 -13.98 -0.44 10.60
N ASP A 156 -14.48 0.28 11.60
CA ASP A 156 -13.90 0.32 12.93
C ASP A 156 -14.49 -0.82 13.77
N SER A 157 -13.64 -1.63 14.41
CA SER A 157 -14.09 -2.72 15.27
C SER A 157 -14.76 -2.20 16.53
N CYS A 158 -15.79 -2.90 16.99
CA CYS A 158 -16.37 -2.65 18.30
C CYS A 158 -15.29 -2.72 19.40
N ASN A 159 -15.50 -1.99 20.52
CA ASN A 159 -14.64 -2.11 21.69
C ASN A 159 -14.52 -3.57 22.14
N ALA A 160 -13.36 -3.96 22.66
CA ALA A 160 -13.06 -5.35 23.05
C ALA A 160 -14.06 -5.95 24.06
N VAL A 161 -14.73 -5.12 24.85
CA VAL A 161 -15.79 -5.56 25.78
C VAL A 161 -17.13 -5.82 25.09
N CYS A 162 -17.33 -5.34 23.86
CA CYS A 162 -18.50 -5.59 23.04
C CYS A 162 -18.34 -6.84 22.18
N ALA A 163 -19.32 -7.73 22.14
CA ALA A 163 -19.44 -8.71 21.08
C ALA A 163 -20.03 -8.08 19.82
N THR A 164 -20.96 -7.14 20.01
CA THR A 164 -21.58 -6.35 18.92
C THR A 164 -21.79 -4.91 19.37
N CYS A 165 -21.78 -3.94 18.43
CA CYS A 165 -22.00 -2.52 18.71
C CYS A 165 -22.84 -1.85 17.63
N LEU A 166 -23.41 -0.68 17.93
CA LEU A 166 -24.24 0.09 17.01
C LEU A 166 -23.93 1.59 17.10
N GLY A 167 -23.63 2.21 15.97
CA GLY A 167 -23.43 3.65 15.85
C GLY A 167 -22.06 4.14 16.30
N THR A 168 -21.57 3.68 17.46
CA THR A 168 -20.21 3.95 17.98
C THR A 168 -19.56 2.66 18.48
N VAL A 169 -18.23 2.61 18.50
CA VAL A 169 -17.45 1.41 18.93
C VAL A 169 -17.74 1.00 20.36
N ASP A 170 -18.11 1.95 21.23
CA ASP A 170 -18.37 1.75 22.66
C ASP A 170 -19.84 1.49 22.97
N ASN A 171 -20.76 1.69 22.00
CA ASN A 171 -22.18 1.43 22.19
C ASN A 171 -22.49 -0.06 21.93
N CYS A 172 -22.18 -0.90 22.90
CA CYS A 172 -22.39 -2.34 22.81
C CYS A 172 -23.88 -2.67 22.71
N THR A 173 -24.24 -3.54 21.76
CA THR A 173 -25.56 -4.18 21.72
C THR A 173 -25.55 -5.54 22.41
N THR A 174 -24.39 -6.20 22.46
CA THR A 174 -24.14 -7.40 23.27
C THR A 174 -22.71 -7.34 23.82
N CYS A 175 -22.50 -7.93 25.01
CA CYS A 175 -21.19 -8.01 25.62
C CYS A 175 -20.38 -9.22 25.13
N SER A 176 -19.04 -9.09 25.10
CA SER A 176 -18.16 -10.22 24.85
C SER A 176 -18.26 -11.25 25.98
N ILE A 177 -17.84 -12.49 25.69
CA ILE A 177 -17.88 -13.59 26.69
C ILE A 177 -17.02 -13.32 27.92
N MET A 178 -16.12 -12.36 27.85
CA MET A 178 -15.22 -11.94 28.93
C MET A 178 -15.70 -10.66 29.63
N ALA A 179 -16.87 -10.13 29.26
CA ALA A 179 -17.40 -8.88 29.79
C ALA A 179 -18.81 -9.07 30.35
N ALA A 180 -19.22 -8.19 31.26
CA ALA A 180 -20.53 -8.18 31.87
C ALA A 180 -21.31 -6.91 31.54
N PHE A 181 -22.63 -7.01 31.45
CA PHE A 181 -23.51 -5.87 31.24
C PHE A 181 -23.76 -5.14 32.57
N TYR A 182 -23.46 -3.84 32.60
CA TYR A 182 -23.59 -2.99 33.79
C TYR A 182 -24.04 -1.58 33.36
N ASN A 183 -25.14 -1.08 33.96
CA ASN A 183 -25.68 0.27 33.68
C ASN A 183 -25.73 0.68 32.21
N GLY A 184 -26.16 -0.24 31.32
CA GLY A 184 -26.31 0.07 29.91
C GLY A 184 -25.02 -0.09 29.09
N THR A 185 -23.91 -0.51 29.70
CA THR A 185 -22.61 -0.70 29.04
C THR A 185 -22.01 -2.06 29.36
N CYS A 186 -21.08 -2.54 28.51
CA CYS A 186 -20.28 -3.72 28.81
C CYS A 186 -19.00 -3.31 29.54
N VAL A 187 -18.69 -4.00 30.64
CA VAL A 187 -17.49 -3.79 31.45
C VAL A 187 -16.68 -5.07 31.50
N ALA A 188 -15.34 -4.97 31.47
CA ALA A 188 -14.45 -6.13 31.61
C ALA A 188 -14.53 -6.76 33.01
N GLU A 189 -14.74 -5.92 34.03
CA GLU A 189 -14.89 -6.34 35.43
C GLU A 189 -16.05 -5.55 36.06
N CYS A 190 -16.84 -6.20 36.91
CA CYS A 190 -17.89 -5.51 37.63
C CYS A 190 -17.27 -4.64 38.72
N PRO A 191 -17.78 -3.39 38.93
CA PRO A 191 -17.37 -2.56 40.02
C PRO A 191 -17.67 -3.23 41.36
N ALA A 192 -16.72 -3.27 42.29
CA ALA A 192 -16.98 -3.81 43.65
C ALA A 192 -18.11 -3.06 44.34
N PRO A 193 -19.03 -3.70 45.07
CA PRO A 193 -19.03 -5.13 45.45
C PRO A 193 -19.74 -6.09 44.48
N LEU A 194 -20.04 -5.70 43.24
CA LEU A 194 -20.80 -6.49 42.28
C LEU A 194 -20.04 -7.71 41.81
N VAL A 195 -20.76 -8.79 41.48
CA VAL A 195 -20.22 -10.03 40.95
C VAL A 195 -20.82 -10.34 39.55
N ILE A 196 -20.03 -11.02 38.71
CA ILE A 196 -20.49 -11.42 37.37
C ILE A 196 -21.30 -12.72 37.45
N ASP A 197 -22.53 -12.71 36.94
CA ASP A 197 -23.30 -13.91 36.66
C ASP A 197 -24.04 -13.76 35.34
N ASN A 198 -24.02 -14.82 34.51
CA ASN A 198 -24.65 -14.86 33.19
C ASN A 198 -24.42 -13.58 32.33
N GLY A 199 -23.20 -13.02 32.38
CA GLY A 199 -22.84 -11.86 31.59
C GLY A 199 -23.41 -10.53 32.08
N SER A 200 -23.86 -10.45 33.33
CA SER A 200 -24.37 -9.23 33.98
C SER A 200 -23.76 -9.05 35.36
N CYS A 201 -23.68 -7.79 35.82
CA CYS A 201 -23.24 -7.46 37.16
C CYS A 201 -24.42 -7.42 38.13
N TYR A 202 -24.34 -8.18 39.22
CA TYR A 202 -25.35 -8.26 40.26
C TYR A 202 -24.84 -7.72 41.60
N THR A 203 -25.74 -7.12 42.40
CA THR A 203 -25.43 -6.52 43.71
C THR A 203 -25.35 -7.56 44.83
N ASP A 204 -25.99 -8.72 44.64
CA ASP A 204 -26.15 -9.72 45.71
C ASP A 204 -25.66 -11.09 45.25
N CYS A 205 -25.15 -11.88 46.19
CA CYS A 205 -24.90 -13.29 45.97
C CYS A 205 -26.21 -14.06 45.86
N SER A 206 -26.15 -15.33 45.41
CA SER A 206 -27.35 -16.19 45.32
C SER A 206 -28.08 -16.27 46.66
N PRO A 207 -29.39 -16.48 46.69
CA PRO A 207 -30.13 -16.67 47.92
C PRO A 207 -29.46 -17.69 48.84
N ASN A 208 -29.34 -17.38 50.12
CA ASN A 208 -28.65 -18.17 51.15
C ASN A 208 -27.09 -18.07 51.13
N CYS A 209 -26.52 -17.24 50.30
CA CYS A 209 -25.09 -16.96 50.28
C CYS A 209 -24.81 -15.59 50.90
N LEU A 210 -23.97 -15.52 51.94
CA LEU A 210 -23.58 -14.27 52.57
C LEU A 210 -22.50 -13.54 51.79
N THR A 211 -21.52 -14.28 51.30
CA THR A 211 -20.45 -13.76 50.46
C THR A 211 -20.19 -14.68 49.27
N CYS A 212 -19.94 -14.11 48.10
CA CYS A 212 -19.58 -14.85 46.92
C CYS A 212 -18.34 -14.25 46.22
N SER A 213 -17.59 -15.05 45.48
CA SER A 213 -16.42 -14.61 44.74
C SER A 213 -16.63 -14.74 43.29
N ILE A 214 -16.32 -13.70 42.53
CA ILE A 214 -16.26 -13.69 41.04
C ILE A 214 -17.59 -13.97 40.32
N ARG A 215 -18.45 -14.84 40.85
CA ARG A 215 -19.73 -15.22 40.29
C ARG A 215 -20.83 -15.25 41.32
N TYR A 216 -22.05 -14.87 40.93
CA TYR A 216 -23.26 -14.88 41.75
C TYR A 216 -23.48 -16.19 42.50
N ASN A 217 -23.22 -17.35 41.90
CA ASN A 217 -23.43 -18.68 42.54
C ASN A 217 -22.21 -19.23 43.27
N ASN A 218 -21.05 -18.56 43.23
CA ASN A 218 -19.83 -19.08 43.86
C ASN A 218 -19.77 -18.58 45.32
N CYS A 219 -20.55 -19.22 46.19
CA CYS A 219 -20.68 -18.88 47.57
C CYS A 219 -19.40 -19.17 48.36
N THR A 220 -18.85 -18.16 49.05
CA THR A 220 -17.68 -18.28 49.89
C THR A 220 -18.06 -18.33 51.38
N SER A 221 -19.30 -17.91 51.73
CA SER A 221 -19.87 -18.11 53.10
C SER A 221 -21.41 -18.16 53.01
N CYS A 222 -22.04 -19.00 53.81
CA CYS A 222 -23.49 -19.16 53.86
C CYS A 222 -24.14 -18.21 54.86
N ASN A 223 -25.41 -17.82 54.59
CA ASN A 223 -26.22 -17.08 55.53
C ASN A 223 -26.69 -18.03 56.66
N ALA A 224 -26.41 -17.70 57.90
CA ALA A 224 -26.72 -18.54 59.09
C ALA A 224 -28.21 -18.82 59.30
N SER A 225 -29.11 -18.26 58.50
CA SER A 225 -30.59 -18.41 58.62
C SER A 225 -31.19 -19.52 57.76
N SER A 226 -30.37 -20.37 57.14
CA SER A 226 -30.81 -21.45 56.20
C SER A 226 -30.52 -22.85 56.74
N ILE A 227 -30.79 -23.11 58.04
CA ILE A 227 -30.87 -24.44 58.61
C ILE A 227 -32.32 -24.72 59.01
#